data_3b9057c334118807f431dc3f38b1cf98
#
_entry.id   3b9057c334118807f431dc3f38b1cf98
#
_cell.length_a   1.000
_cell.length_b   1.000
_cell.length_c   1.000
_cell.angle_alpha   90.00
_cell.angle_beta   90.00
_cell.angle_gamma   90.00
#
_symmetry.space_group_name_H-M   'P 1'
#
loop_
_entity.id
_entity.type
_entity.pdbx_description
1 polymer ?
#
loop_
_entity_poly.entity_id
_entity_poly.type
_entity_poly.pdbx_seq_one_letter_code
_entity_poly.pdbx_strand_id
1 'polypeptide(L)'
;PFTLPVTPAAGSQGTLGALVLEAAIPTSAGFSRAYRLGVSGPSDLPGFDPVTLGNIYSDLAGFGWQPGSVSSLSTGAGPQGSIVKGSNAQFSVAVPNGIYEISLTLGGDTVAHDAMTVTLEGLNRGLVSTKAGELVATQYRVEVYDGRLDIRVTPNLGGTVALYNVQLN
;
A
#
# COMPACT_ATOMS: atom_id res chain seq x y z
N PRO A 1 -1.66 -25.43 13.72
CA PRO A 1 -2.28 -26.35 12.78
C PRO A 1 -3.62 -26.81 13.32
N PHE A 2 -4.66 -26.58 12.54
CA PHE A 2 -6.02 -26.97 12.90
C PHE A 2 -6.29 -28.33 12.23
N THR A 3 -6.54 -29.36 13.01
CA THR A 3 -6.84 -30.70 12.50
C THR A 3 -8.34 -30.95 12.70
N LEU A 4 -9.07 -31.10 11.63
CA LEU A 4 -10.47 -31.56 11.67
C LEU A 4 -10.48 -33.09 11.62
N PRO A 5 -11.02 -33.81 12.63
CA PRO A 5 -11.20 -35.24 12.56
C PRO A 5 -12.33 -35.56 11.57
N VAL A 6 -12.02 -36.30 10.51
CA VAL A 6 -13.04 -36.87 9.61
C VAL A 6 -13.26 -38.31 10.03
N THR A 7 -14.43 -38.62 10.59
CA THR A 7 -14.80 -39.99 10.96
C THR A 7 -15.71 -40.56 9.88
N PRO A 8 -15.32 -41.58 9.11
CA PRO A 8 -16.18 -42.19 8.13
C PRO A 8 -17.29 -43.02 8.83
N ALA A 9 -18.51 -42.95 8.30
CA ALA A 9 -19.60 -43.82 8.74
C ALA A 9 -19.25 -45.28 8.43
N ALA A 10 -19.52 -46.16 9.37
CA ALA A 10 -19.24 -47.56 9.21
C ALA A 10 -20.01 -48.16 7.99
N GLY A 11 -19.22 -48.68 7.02
CA GLY A 11 -19.76 -49.38 5.85
C GLY A 11 -19.69 -48.67 4.50
N SER A 12 -19.12 -47.46 4.39
CA SER A 12 -18.90 -46.84 3.12
C SER A 12 -17.41 -46.55 2.85
N GLN A 13 -16.89 -47.07 1.76
CA GLN A 13 -15.62 -46.60 1.20
C GLN A 13 -15.89 -45.29 0.45
N GLY A 14 -15.77 -44.19 1.14
CA GLY A 14 -15.84 -42.87 0.53
C GLY A 14 -14.50 -42.40 0.02
N THR A 15 -14.35 -42.21 -1.28
CA THR A 15 -13.22 -41.47 -1.84
C THR A 15 -13.46 -39.98 -1.56
N LEU A 16 -12.65 -39.38 -0.69
CA LEU A 16 -12.61 -37.93 -0.53
C LEU A 16 -12.05 -37.33 -1.82
N GLY A 17 -12.92 -36.77 -2.66
CA GLY A 17 -12.54 -35.76 -3.63
C GLY A 17 -12.00 -34.52 -2.88
N ALA A 18 -11.23 -33.70 -3.53
CA ALA A 18 -10.57 -32.55 -2.93
C ALA A 18 -11.47 -31.76 -1.97
N LEU A 19 -11.06 -31.64 -0.69
CA LEU A 19 -11.67 -30.72 0.26
C LEU A 19 -11.06 -29.33 -0.01
N VAL A 20 -11.81 -28.46 -0.67
CA VAL A 20 -11.45 -27.06 -0.81
C VAL A 20 -11.95 -26.34 0.44
N LEU A 21 -11.06 -26.04 1.36
CA LEU A 21 -11.29 -25.09 2.45
C LEU A 21 -11.09 -23.68 1.90
N GLU A 22 -12.14 -23.06 1.42
CA GLU A 22 -12.14 -21.60 1.25
C GLU A 22 -12.30 -20.97 2.63
N ALA A 23 -11.19 -20.50 3.21
CA ALA A 23 -11.28 -19.57 4.30
C ALA A 23 -11.92 -18.28 3.73
N ALA A 24 -13.14 -17.97 4.11
CA ALA A 24 -13.73 -16.67 3.84
C ALA A 24 -12.89 -15.63 4.58
N ILE A 25 -12.03 -14.92 3.86
CA ILE A 25 -11.29 -13.80 4.42
C ILE A 25 -12.31 -12.68 4.63
N PRO A 26 -12.51 -12.22 5.88
CA PRO A 26 -13.44 -11.12 6.09
C PRO A 26 -12.93 -9.91 5.29
N THR A 27 -13.76 -9.37 4.43
CA THR A 27 -13.57 -8.01 3.96
C THR A 27 -13.50 -7.13 5.20
N SER A 28 -12.52 -6.25 5.29
CA SER A 28 -12.35 -5.33 6.42
C SER A 28 -13.46 -4.25 6.40
N ALA A 29 -14.70 -4.71 6.52
CA ALA A 29 -15.87 -3.84 6.46
C ALA A 29 -15.73 -2.71 7.50
N GLY A 30 -15.55 -1.48 7.03
CA GLY A 30 -15.52 -0.27 7.84
C GLY A 30 -14.14 0.28 8.20
N PHE A 31 -13.02 -0.35 7.81
CA PHE A 31 -11.71 0.28 7.97
C PHE A 31 -11.39 1.13 6.74
N SER A 32 -11.23 2.43 6.94
CA SER A 32 -10.80 3.35 5.88
C SER A 32 -9.77 4.32 6.43
N ARG A 33 -8.72 4.58 5.66
CA ARG A 33 -7.68 5.57 5.94
C ARG A 33 -7.23 6.22 4.66
N ALA A 34 -6.88 7.49 4.74
CA ALA A 34 -6.32 8.23 3.62
C ALA A 34 -5.15 9.10 4.10
N TYR A 35 -4.04 9.07 3.38
CA TYR A 35 -2.79 9.74 3.75
C TYR A 35 -2.32 10.65 2.62
N ARG A 36 -2.10 11.94 2.95
CA ARG A 36 -1.45 12.90 2.08
C ARG A 36 0.03 12.94 2.40
N LEU A 37 0.84 12.44 1.49
CA LEU A 37 2.27 12.25 1.68
C LEU A 37 3.05 13.52 1.35
N GLY A 38 4.06 13.82 2.18
CA GLY A 38 5.02 14.90 1.92
C GLY A 38 4.56 16.30 2.35
N VAL A 39 3.53 16.41 3.17
CA VAL A 39 3.11 17.71 3.73
C VAL A 39 3.83 18.00 5.04
N SER A 40 4.09 19.28 5.32
CA SER A 40 4.71 19.73 6.57
C SER A 40 3.71 20.40 7.53
N GLY A 41 2.43 20.41 7.18
CA GLY A 41 1.34 21.05 7.91
C GLY A 41 0.03 20.28 7.70
N PRO A 42 -1.11 20.92 7.91
CA PRO A 42 -2.41 20.32 7.63
C PRO A 42 -2.50 19.83 6.19
N SER A 43 -3.25 18.74 5.96
CA SER A 43 -3.46 18.22 4.62
C SER A 43 -4.23 19.24 3.76
N ASP A 44 -3.78 19.40 2.52
CA ASP A 44 -4.47 20.17 1.47
C ASP A 44 -5.62 19.38 0.82
N LEU A 45 -5.73 18.08 1.17
CA LEU A 45 -6.82 17.20 0.75
C LEU A 45 -7.77 16.94 1.91
N PRO A 46 -9.05 17.29 1.83
CA PRO A 46 -10.04 16.98 2.87
C PRO A 46 -10.14 15.48 3.11
N GLY A 47 -10.13 15.05 4.37
CA GLY A 47 -10.24 13.66 4.76
C GLY A 47 -8.95 12.85 4.67
N PHE A 48 -7.82 13.48 4.34
CA PHE A 48 -6.51 12.85 4.31
C PHE A 48 -5.67 13.29 5.52
N ASP A 49 -5.09 12.32 6.22
CA ASP A 49 -4.12 12.57 7.28
C ASP A 49 -2.77 13.02 6.69
N PRO A 50 -2.15 14.09 7.21
CA PRO A 50 -0.87 14.56 6.70
C PRO A 50 0.26 13.64 7.14
N VAL A 51 1.16 13.32 6.22
CA VAL A 51 2.36 12.51 6.48
C VAL A 51 3.61 13.28 6.08
N THR A 52 4.45 13.58 7.06
CA THR A 52 5.77 14.20 6.87
C THR A 52 6.85 13.14 6.63
N LEU A 53 8.07 13.53 6.26
CA LEU A 53 9.23 12.62 6.20
C LEU A 53 9.60 12.05 7.58
N GLY A 54 9.28 12.76 8.66
CA GLY A 54 9.56 12.34 10.03
C GLY A 54 8.58 11.32 10.60
N ASN A 55 7.49 11.01 9.91
CA ASN A 55 6.56 9.98 10.35
C ASN A 55 7.13 8.59 10.05
N ILE A 56 7.99 8.10 10.94
CA ILE A 56 8.56 6.76 10.87
C ILE A 56 7.55 5.76 11.45
N TYR A 57 7.37 4.64 10.76
CA TYR A 57 6.47 3.58 11.20
C TYR A 57 6.86 3.05 12.57
N SER A 58 5.87 2.89 13.42
CA SER A 58 5.93 2.11 14.66
C SER A 58 4.52 1.57 14.95
N ASP A 59 4.43 0.49 15.71
CA ASP A 59 3.14 -0.09 16.09
C ASP A 59 2.26 0.90 16.86
N LEU A 60 2.89 1.80 17.64
CA LEU A 60 2.17 2.84 18.38
C LEU A 60 1.62 3.95 17.46
N ALA A 61 2.39 4.34 16.44
CA ALA A 61 1.97 5.35 15.46
C ALA A 61 0.92 4.79 14.48
N GLY A 62 0.99 3.50 14.20
CA GLY A 62 0.08 2.80 13.31
C GLY A 62 0.29 3.08 11.83
N PHE A 63 1.14 4.03 11.46
CA PHE A 63 1.51 4.32 10.06
C PHE A 63 2.85 5.05 9.98
N GLY A 64 3.47 5.02 8.81
CA GLY A 64 4.69 5.78 8.56
C GLY A 64 5.62 5.15 7.55
N TRP A 65 6.76 5.84 7.34
CA TRP A 65 7.83 5.40 6.47
C TRP A 65 8.71 4.35 7.16
N GLN A 66 9.17 3.38 6.40
CA GLN A 66 10.26 2.53 6.90
C GLN A 66 11.56 3.35 6.99
N PRO A 67 12.40 3.14 8.02
CA PRO A 67 13.63 3.91 8.20
C PRO A 67 14.51 3.94 6.95
N GLY A 68 14.91 5.14 6.53
CA GLY A 68 15.77 5.34 5.36
C GLY A 68 15.12 5.12 3.99
N SER A 69 13.81 4.86 3.94
CA SER A 69 13.12 4.57 2.68
C SER A 69 12.81 5.80 1.83
N VAL A 70 12.72 6.97 2.44
CA VAL A 70 12.47 8.25 1.75
C VAL A 70 13.54 9.25 2.13
N SER A 71 13.93 10.11 1.20
CA SER A 71 15.11 10.97 1.37
C SER A 71 14.81 12.46 1.27
N SER A 72 13.75 12.85 0.58
CA SER A 72 13.48 14.28 0.33
C SER A 72 12.03 14.57 0.01
N LEU A 73 11.66 15.84 0.19
CA LEU A 73 10.48 16.45 -0.40
C LEU A 73 10.87 17.16 -1.69
N SER A 74 9.99 17.13 -2.67
CA SER A 74 10.07 17.99 -3.85
C SER A 74 8.84 18.87 -3.88
N THR A 75 8.99 20.11 -4.34
CA THR A 75 7.86 20.93 -4.69
C THR A 75 7.21 20.31 -5.92
N GLY A 76 5.93 19.95 -5.81
CA GLY A 76 5.17 19.43 -6.93
C GLY A 76 4.99 20.47 -8.04
N ALA A 77 4.70 20.00 -9.24
CA ALA A 77 4.35 20.88 -10.36
C ALA A 77 2.91 21.41 -10.19
N GLY A 78 2.74 22.71 -10.16
CA GLY A 78 1.43 23.35 -10.04
C GLY A 78 0.80 23.21 -8.63
N PRO A 79 -0.52 23.00 -8.54
CA PRO A 79 -1.26 23.02 -7.27
C PRO A 79 -1.07 21.76 -6.39
N GLN A 80 -0.29 20.77 -6.81
CA GLN A 80 -0.10 19.52 -6.08
C GLN A 80 0.69 19.68 -4.78
N GLY A 81 1.36 20.83 -4.56
CA GLY A 81 2.14 21.07 -3.35
C GLY A 81 3.36 20.14 -3.24
N SER A 82 3.72 19.75 -2.02
CA SER A 82 4.88 18.89 -1.81
C SER A 82 4.57 17.42 -2.09
N ILE A 83 5.56 16.70 -2.59
CA ILE A 83 5.54 15.27 -2.84
C ILE A 83 6.74 14.61 -2.17
N VAL A 84 6.63 13.33 -1.87
CA VAL A 84 7.75 12.54 -1.32
C VAL A 84 8.55 11.94 -2.44
N LYS A 85 9.88 12.04 -2.32
CA LYS A 85 10.84 11.40 -3.23
C LYS A 85 11.74 10.43 -2.50
N GLY A 86 12.08 9.34 -3.17
CA GLY A 86 13.00 8.33 -2.65
C GLY A 86 13.44 7.36 -3.74
N SER A 87 14.51 6.64 -3.50
CA SER A 87 14.95 5.53 -4.35
C SER A 87 14.31 4.19 -3.96
N ASN A 88 13.66 4.14 -2.79
CA ASN A 88 13.02 2.93 -2.26
C ASN A 88 11.95 3.35 -1.26
N ALA A 89 10.93 4.09 -1.72
CA ALA A 89 9.89 4.58 -0.83
C ALA A 89 9.04 3.41 -0.30
N GLN A 90 9.06 3.20 1.00
CA GLN A 90 8.28 2.17 1.68
C GLN A 90 7.45 2.79 2.80
N PHE A 91 6.14 2.68 2.68
CA PHE A 91 5.15 3.18 3.62
C PHE A 91 4.33 2.03 4.18
N SER A 92 4.16 1.99 5.48
CA SER A 92 3.42 0.93 6.17
C SER A 92 2.25 1.50 6.96
N VAL A 93 1.17 0.73 7.05
CA VAL A 93 -0.04 1.07 7.81
C VAL A 93 -0.48 -0.14 8.62
N ALA A 94 -0.68 0.02 9.92
CA ALA A 94 -1.30 -0.99 10.77
C ALA A 94 -2.79 -1.09 10.43
N VAL A 95 -3.23 -2.28 10.03
CA VAL A 95 -4.61 -2.56 9.61
C VAL A 95 -5.04 -3.91 10.15
N PRO A 96 -6.33 -4.15 10.44
CA PRO A 96 -6.82 -5.49 10.69
C PRO A 96 -6.53 -6.44 9.51
N ASN A 97 -6.40 -7.74 9.78
CA ASN A 97 -6.30 -8.70 8.67
C ASN A 97 -7.57 -8.66 7.83
N GLY A 98 -7.41 -8.70 6.51
CA GLY A 98 -8.54 -8.61 5.60
C GLY A 98 -8.14 -8.23 4.18
N ILE A 99 -9.15 -7.96 3.36
CA ILE A 99 -8.98 -7.52 1.98
C ILE A 99 -9.27 -6.03 1.88
N TYR A 100 -8.36 -5.30 1.24
CA TYR A 100 -8.41 -3.85 1.07
C TYR A 100 -8.37 -3.46 -0.39
N GLU A 101 -9.11 -2.40 -0.74
CA GLU A 101 -8.93 -1.66 -1.98
C GLU A 101 -7.98 -0.49 -1.70
N ILE A 102 -6.84 -0.49 -2.39
CA ILE A 102 -5.79 0.52 -2.23
C ILE A 102 -5.80 1.44 -3.44
N SER A 103 -6.00 2.74 -3.20
CA SER A 103 -5.79 3.79 -4.20
C SER A 103 -4.44 4.46 -3.93
N LEU A 104 -3.52 4.40 -4.88
CA LEU A 104 -2.20 5.00 -4.79
C LEU A 104 -2.03 6.03 -5.91
N THR A 105 -1.73 7.28 -5.55
CA THR A 105 -1.44 8.33 -6.52
C THR A 105 0.05 8.64 -6.54
N LEU A 106 0.65 8.52 -7.72
CA LEU A 106 2.07 8.70 -8.00
C LEU A 106 2.29 9.91 -8.91
N GLY A 107 3.48 10.48 -8.89
CA GLY A 107 3.85 11.60 -9.74
C GLY A 107 3.66 12.97 -9.10
N GLY A 108 3.30 13.97 -9.93
CA GLY A 108 3.17 15.37 -9.51
C GLY A 108 4.50 16.13 -9.41
N ASP A 109 5.62 15.49 -9.70
CA ASP A 109 6.96 16.12 -9.71
C ASP A 109 7.17 16.98 -10.97
N THR A 110 8.15 17.84 -10.92
CA THR A 110 8.61 18.67 -12.06
C THR A 110 9.35 17.87 -13.12
N VAL A 111 9.71 16.62 -12.83
CA VAL A 111 10.34 15.68 -13.76
C VAL A 111 9.47 14.45 -13.99
N ALA A 112 9.68 13.80 -15.13
CA ALA A 112 9.04 12.53 -15.40
C ALA A 112 9.67 11.39 -14.59
N HIS A 113 8.87 10.41 -14.20
CA HIS A 113 9.32 9.16 -13.57
C HIS A 113 8.90 7.99 -14.42
N ASP A 114 9.88 7.23 -14.92
CA ASP A 114 9.60 6.10 -15.79
C ASP A 114 9.65 4.79 -15.01
N ALA A 115 8.68 3.91 -15.31
CA ALA A 115 8.61 2.53 -14.84
C ALA A 115 8.83 2.36 -13.30
N MET A 116 8.16 3.16 -12.49
CA MET A 116 8.12 2.96 -11.05
C MET A 116 7.43 1.64 -10.73
N THR A 117 8.13 0.72 -10.07
CA THR A 117 7.57 -0.56 -9.64
C THR A 117 6.77 -0.39 -8.36
N VAL A 118 5.49 -0.75 -8.39
CA VAL A 118 4.63 -0.81 -7.21
C VAL A 118 4.64 -2.23 -6.65
N THR A 119 4.95 -2.36 -5.37
CA THR A 119 4.92 -3.63 -4.62
C THR A 119 4.01 -3.46 -3.41
N LEU A 120 3.04 -4.36 -3.24
CA LEU A 120 2.13 -4.39 -2.09
C LEU A 120 2.20 -5.79 -1.47
N GLU A 121 2.40 -5.86 -0.14
CA GLU A 121 2.58 -7.13 0.58
C GLU A 121 3.67 -8.03 -0.06
N GLY A 122 4.78 -7.43 -0.47
CA GLY A 122 5.86 -8.14 -1.15
C GLY A 122 5.58 -8.58 -2.58
N LEU A 123 4.37 -8.40 -3.12
CA LEU A 123 3.99 -8.79 -4.46
C LEU A 123 4.09 -7.62 -5.43
N ASN A 124 4.79 -7.81 -6.56
CA ASN A 124 4.84 -6.83 -7.64
C ASN A 124 3.45 -6.67 -8.28
N ARG A 125 2.96 -5.43 -8.32
CA ARG A 125 1.64 -5.04 -8.86
C ARG A 125 1.73 -4.37 -10.22
N GLY A 126 2.93 -4.20 -10.76
CA GLY A 126 3.14 -3.59 -12.07
C GLY A 126 3.99 -2.33 -12.03
N LEU A 127 4.04 -1.67 -13.16
CA LEU A 127 4.83 -0.48 -13.41
C LEU A 127 3.91 0.74 -13.62
N VAL A 128 4.31 1.88 -13.08
CA VAL A 128 3.63 3.17 -13.29
C VAL A 128 4.65 4.16 -13.82
N SER A 129 4.32 4.85 -14.89
CA SER A 129 5.11 5.97 -15.43
C SER A 129 4.31 7.26 -15.34
N THR A 130 4.98 8.38 -15.06
CA THR A 130 4.37 9.71 -15.01
C THR A 130 5.20 10.71 -15.79
N LYS A 131 4.54 11.63 -16.49
CA LYS A 131 5.19 12.80 -17.09
C LYS A 131 5.44 13.85 -16.01
N ALA A 132 6.24 14.86 -16.34
CA ALA A 132 6.41 16.03 -15.49
C ALA A 132 5.05 16.69 -15.20
N GLY A 133 4.74 16.90 -13.92
CA GLY A 133 3.48 17.47 -13.45
C GLY A 133 2.27 16.54 -13.47
N GLU A 134 2.39 15.33 -14.01
CA GLU A 134 1.29 14.38 -14.09
C GLU A 134 1.11 13.62 -12.77
N LEU A 135 -0.15 13.47 -12.34
CA LEU A 135 -0.57 12.57 -11.28
C LEU A 135 -1.27 11.37 -11.91
N VAL A 136 -0.82 10.17 -11.57
CA VAL A 136 -1.43 8.91 -12.01
C VAL A 136 -1.97 8.18 -10.80
N ALA A 137 -3.29 7.99 -10.75
CA ALA A 137 -3.96 7.18 -9.73
C ALA A 137 -4.08 5.73 -10.21
N THR A 138 -3.75 4.80 -9.34
CA THR A 138 -3.86 3.36 -9.57
C THR A 138 -4.65 2.72 -8.44
N GLN A 139 -5.33 1.60 -8.73
CA GLN A 139 -6.13 0.87 -7.76
C GLN A 139 -5.68 -0.59 -7.71
N TYR A 140 -5.61 -1.13 -6.51
CA TYR A 140 -5.16 -2.50 -6.25
C TYR A 140 -6.04 -3.15 -5.19
N ARG A 141 -6.30 -4.43 -5.36
CA ARG A 141 -6.88 -5.25 -4.30
C ARG A 141 -5.77 -6.03 -3.62
N VAL A 142 -5.71 -5.95 -2.30
CA VAL A 142 -4.62 -6.49 -1.48
C VAL A 142 -5.20 -7.24 -0.29
N GLU A 143 -4.58 -8.35 0.07
CA GLU A 143 -4.91 -9.15 1.22
C GLU A 143 -3.80 -9.01 2.26
N VAL A 144 -4.17 -8.67 3.50
CA VAL A 144 -3.26 -8.48 4.64
C VAL A 144 -3.50 -9.57 5.66
N TYR A 145 -2.44 -10.24 6.11
CA TYR A 145 -2.48 -11.36 7.06
C TYR A 145 -1.72 -11.12 8.36
N ASP A 146 -0.86 -10.13 8.42
CA ASP A 146 0.06 -9.88 9.54
C ASP A 146 -0.25 -8.61 10.34
N GLY A 147 -1.42 -7.99 10.07
CA GLY A 147 -1.84 -6.77 10.75
C GLY A 147 -1.21 -5.49 10.21
N ARG A 148 -0.47 -5.56 9.10
CA ARG A 148 0.22 -4.41 8.52
C ARG A 148 0.21 -4.46 6.99
N LEU A 149 -0.27 -3.39 6.38
CA LEU A 149 -0.15 -3.20 4.94
C LEU A 149 1.20 -2.56 4.62
N ASP A 150 1.99 -3.20 3.78
CA ASP A 150 3.27 -2.70 3.27
C ASP A 150 3.16 -2.26 1.81
N ILE A 151 3.43 -0.97 1.58
CA ILE A 151 3.42 -0.33 0.26
C ILE A 151 4.85 0.07 -0.08
N ARG A 152 5.39 -0.44 -1.17
CA ARG A 152 6.73 -0.11 -1.63
C ARG A 152 6.71 0.37 -3.08
N VAL A 153 7.40 1.47 -3.35
CA VAL A 153 7.57 1.98 -4.72
C VAL A 153 9.06 2.19 -4.98
N THR A 154 9.55 1.58 -6.06
CA THR A 154 10.96 1.68 -6.45
C THR A 154 11.10 2.11 -7.90
N PRO A 155 12.13 2.91 -8.26
CA PRO A 155 12.39 3.26 -9.64
C PRO A 155 12.99 2.07 -10.39
N ASN A 156 12.84 2.04 -11.71
CA ASN A 156 13.36 0.94 -12.52
C ASN A 156 14.91 0.97 -12.66
N LEU A 157 15.53 2.12 -12.85
CA LEU A 157 16.96 2.25 -13.20
C LEU A 157 17.65 3.34 -12.37
N GLY A 158 17.70 3.17 -11.05
CA GLY A 158 18.51 4.06 -10.20
C GLY A 158 18.02 5.50 -10.10
N GLY A 159 16.79 5.77 -10.49
CA GLY A 159 16.14 7.08 -10.38
C GLY A 159 15.51 7.34 -9.01
N THR A 160 14.52 8.19 -9.00
CA THR A 160 13.64 8.46 -7.85
C THR A 160 12.20 8.15 -8.20
N VAL A 161 11.40 7.89 -7.18
CA VAL A 161 9.94 7.80 -7.28
C VAL A 161 9.31 9.05 -6.68
N ALA A 162 8.09 9.34 -7.08
CA ALA A 162 7.30 10.45 -6.55
C ALA A 162 5.95 9.92 -6.08
N LEU A 163 5.65 10.11 -4.78
CA LEU A 163 4.40 9.71 -4.15
C LEU A 163 3.63 10.91 -3.66
N TYR A 164 2.33 10.92 -3.93
CA TYR A 164 1.42 12.01 -3.60
C TYR A 164 0.43 11.62 -2.48
N ASN A 165 -0.32 10.55 -2.64
CA ASN A 165 -1.24 10.06 -1.60
C ASN A 165 -1.46 8.54 -1.65
N VAL A 166 -2.01 8.04 -0.55
CA VAL A 166 -2.46 6.65 -0.38
C VAL A 166 -3.83 6.68 0.27
N GLN A 167 -4.77 5.88 -0.23
CA GLN A 167 -6.08 5.67 0.38
C GLN A 167 -6.38 4.17 0.45
N LEU A 168 -6.92 3.75 1.59
CA LEU A 168 -7.36 2.38 1.89
C LEU A 168 -8.86 2.38 2.19
N ASN A 169 -9.58 1.39 1.63
CA ASN A 169 -10.99 1.15 1.90
C ASN A 169 -11.25 -0.35 2.08
#